data_844ea1e510fe5910f316e17425510294
#
_entry.id   844ea1e510fe5910f316e17425510294
#
_cell.length_a   1.000
_cell.length_b   1.000
_cell.length_c   1.000
_cell.angle_alpha   90.00
_cell.angle_beta   90.00
_cell.angle_gamma   90.00
#
_symmetry.space_group_name_H-M   'P 1'
#
loop_
_entity.id
_entity.type
_entity.pdbx_description
1 polymer ?
#
loop_
_entity_poly.entity_id
_entity_poly.type
_entity_poly.pdbx_seq_one_letter_code
_entity_poly.pdbx_strand_id
1 'polypeptide(L)'
;MAITAAIPHDKGIDNTLSLSQDGYIFIKKRVDKYQSNLFETCLLGQKVICISGEEAAKIFYDEQYFKRNGAIPKWVQKTLFGINAIHTMDGEAHANRKLLFMSLMTPAHQKRLSELVMEGWQASISKWESAKEIILFNEARNILCRAACQFAGVPLSEFEVKDWAEDFSAMVDAFGAVGPRHFKGRKARKRVEEWISDVIKDVRDGKLKVEEDSALYAMAFHREIDGRQLDTQTAAVELINVIRPIIAVSFFITFTALALNEHPKCKEKMLSGDSDELDMFVQEVRRYYPFVPYLGARVRKDFVWNQCKFKEGMLVLLDVYGTNHDSQIWENPYEFRPERFKERKSNLFDLIPQGGGDAAKGHRCPGEDITVE
;
A
#
# COMPACT_ATOMS: atom_id res chain seq x y z
N MET A 1 28.97 27.82 -14.80
CA MET A 1 28.14 27.64 -13.57
C MET A 1 26.72 27.45 -14.05
N ALA A 2 26.13 26.26 -13.91
CA ALA A 2 24.71 26.05 -14.23
C ALA A 2 23.88 26.86 -13.22
N ILE A 3 23.04 27.75 -13.72
CA ILE A 3 22.08 28.50 -12.88
C ILE A 3 21.08 27.46 -12.36
N THR A 4 21.16 27.11 -11.06
CA THR A 4 20.13 26.29 -10.45
C THR A 4 18.87 27.12 -10.34
N ALA A 5 17.80 26.70 -11.00
CA ALA A 5 16.49 27.34 -10.86
C ALA A 5 16.06 27.32 -9.39
N ALA A 6 15.45 28.39 -8.92
CA ALA A 6 14.90 28.42 -7.58
C ALA A 6 13.70 27.47 -7.53
N ILE A 7 13.74 26.48 -6.62
CA ILE A 7 12.60 25.60 -6.36
C ILE A 7 11.41 26.45 -5.88
N PRO A 8 10.20 26.34 -6.47
CA PRO A 8 9.03 27.00 -5.92
C PRO A 8 8.86 26.64 -4.44
N HIS A 9 8.64 27.62 -3.60
CA HIS A 9 8.49 27.42 -2.16
C HIS A 9 7.05 27.69 -1.73
N ASP A 10 6.44 26.73 -1.03
CA ASP A 10 5.09 26.90 -0.49
C ASP A 10 5.13 27.88 0.68
N LYS A 11 4.23 28.86 0.62
CA LYS A 11 4.15 29.90 1.64
C LYS A 11 3.67 29.32 2.97
N GLY A 12 4.27 29.75 4.06
CA GLY A 12 3.92 29.34 5.42
C GLY A 12 5.14 28.81 6.18
N ILE A 13 5.13 28.95 7.50
CA ILE A 13 6.19 28.44 8.38
C ILE A 13 6.13 26.91 8.45
N ASP A 14 4.91 26.36 8.51
CA ASP A 14 4.65 24.91 8.50
C ASP A 14 3.28 24.64 7.85
N ASN A 15 3.24 23.72 6.91
CA ASN A 15 2.06 23.37 6.12
C ASN A 15 1.42 22.02 6.55
N THR A 16 1.75 21.51 7.74
CA THR A 16 1.20 20.23 8.26
C THR A 16 -0.32 20.28 8.39
N LEU A 17 -0.87 21.41 8.84
CA LEU A 17 -2.32 21.57 8.93
C LEU A 17 -2.98 21.55 7.54
N SER A 18 -2.36 22.25 6.57
CA SER A 18 -2.84 22.23 5.18
C SER A 18 -2.76 20.83 4.57
N LEU A 19 -1.71 20.05 4.88
CA LEU A 19 -1.62 18.64 4.48
C LEU A 19 -2.78 17.83 5.05
N SER A 20 -3.10 18.03 6.32
CA SER A 20 -4.24 17.34 6.96
C SER A 20 -5.60 17.71 6.37
N GLN A 21 -5.78 18.97 5.94
CA GLN A 21 -7.02 19.48 5.34
C GLN A 21 -7.16 19.08 3.87
N ASP A 22 -6.10 19.24 3.08
CA ASP A 22 -6.10 18.94 1.65
C ASP A 22 -6.04 17.40 1.38
N GLY A 23 -5.45 16.63 2.28
CA GLY A 23 -5.34 15.18 2.16
C GLY A 23 -4.70 14.74 0.85
N TYR A 24 -5.42 13.98 0.05
CA TYR A 24 -4.95 13.41 -1.23
C TYR A 24 -4.51 14.45 -2.25
N ILE A 25 -5.15 15.60 -2.28
CA ILE A 25 -4.88 16.66 -3.27
C ILE A 25 -3.81 17.66 -2.84
N PHE A 26 -3.16 17.44 -1.69
CA PHE A 26 -2.20 18.40 -1.12
C PHE A 26 -1.07 18.75 -2.09
N ILE A 27 -0.41 17.73 -2.66
CA ILE A 27 0.71 17.94 -3.59
C ILE A 27 0.18 18.43 -4.92
N LYS A 28 -0.84 17.77 -5.49
CA LYS A 28 -1.44 18.15 -6.77
C LYS A 28 -1.88 19.62 -6.84
N LYS A 29 -2.56 20.11 -5.82
CA LYS A 29 -2.94 21.54 -5.73
C LYS A 29 -1.76 22.50 -5.86
N ARG A 30 -0.61 22.12 -5.30
CA ARG A 30 0.61 22.95 -5.31
C ARG A 30 1.36 22.85 -6.63
N VAL A 31 1.42 21.63 -7.19
CA VAL A 31 1.91 21.40 -8.55
C VAL A 31 1.16 22.28 -9.55
N ASP A 32 -0.17 22.30 -9.50
CA ASP A 32 -1.01 23.13 -10.36
C ASP A 32 -0.81 24.63 -10.11
N LYS A 33 -0.73 25.03 -8.84
CA LYS A 33 -0.52 26.43 -8.45
C LYS A 33 0.82 27.00 -8.92
N TYR A 34 1.88 26.20 -8.81
CA TYR A 34 3.23 26.63 -9.16
C TYR A 34 3.62 26.30 -10.60
N GLN A 35 2.79 25.56 -11.32
CA GLN A 35 3.08 25.05 -12.66
C GLN A 35 4.44 24.36 -12.69
N SER A 36 4.70 23.53 -11.66
CA SER A 36 5.97 22.86 -11.46
C SER A 36 5.76 21.49 -10.84
N ASN A 37 6.37 20.45 -11.42
CA ASN A 37 6.32 19.07 -10.92
C ASN A 37 7.18 18.86 -9.65
N LEU A 38 7.75 19.93 -9.10
CA LEU A 38 8.45 19.91 -7.83
C LEU A 38 8.32 21.25 -7.11
N PHE A 39 8.23 21.19 -5.78
CA PHE A 39 8.24 22.36 -4.89
C PHE A 39 8.78 21.98 -3.50
N GLU A 40 9.29 22.98 -2.78
CA GLU A 40 9.69 22.86 -1.36
C GLU A 40 8.55 23.32 -0.45
N THR A 41 8.34 22.60 0.64
CA THR A 41 7.41 22.98 1.73
C THR A 41 8.02 22.64 3.09
N CYS A 42 7.36 23.04 4.17
CA CYS A 42 7.70 22.63 5.54
C CYS A 42 6.58 21.77 6.12
N LEU A 43 6.92 20.59 6.59
CA LEU A 43 5.98 19.67 7.26
C LEU A 43 6.60 19.15 8.56
N LEU A 44 5.85 19.25 9.66
CA LEU A 44 6.31 18.87 10.99
C LEU A 44 7.67 19.50 11.36
N GLY A 45 7.84 20.78 11.02
CA GLY A 45 9.03 21.55 11.29
C GLY A 45 10.26 21.18 10.44
N GLN A 46 10.13 20.32 9.43
CA GLN A 46 11.23 19.95 8.54
C GLN A 46 10.95 20.35 7.09
N LYS A 47 12.00 20.72 6.38
CA LYS A 47 11.94 20.96 4.94
C LYS A 47 11.69 19.66 4.19
N VAL A 48 10.76 19.71 3.25
CA VAL A 48 10.33 18.58 2.42
C VAL A 48 10.26 19.03 0.97
N ILE A 49 10.78 18.21 0.05
CA ILE A 49 10.55 18.40 -1.38
C ILE A 49 9.42 17.47 -1.80
N CYS A 50 8.40 18.04 -2.44
CA CYS A 50 7.34 17.26 -3.09
C CYS A 50 7.60 17.18 -4.58
N ILE A 51 7.44 16.00 -5.17
CA ILE A 51 7.65 15.71 -6.60
C ILE A 51 6.46 14.95 -7.17
N SER A 52 6.13 15.18 -8.46
CA SER A 52 4.96 14.58 -9.12
C SER A 52 5.27 14.25 -10.58
N GLY A 53 4.58 13.24 -11.13
CA GLY A 53 4.69 12.80 -12.51
C GLY A 53 5.64 11.64 -12.73
N GLU A 54 5.66 11.11 -13.96
CA GLU A 54 6.40 9.89 -14.35
C GLU A 54 7.91 10.00 -14.10
N GLU A 55 8.54 11.08 -14.56
CA GLU A 55 9.99 11.29 -14.37
C GLU A 55 10.36 11.45 -12.89
N ALA A 56 9.45 12.03 -12.09
CA ALA A 56 9.61 12.10 -10.65
C ALA A 56 9.50 10.73 -10.00
N ALA A 57 8.56 9.89 -10.45
CA ALA A 57 8.47 8.51 -9.98
C ALA A 57 9.72 7.71 -10.34
N LYS A 58 10.23 7.84 -11.56
CA LYS A 58 11.43 7.15 -12.01
C LYS A 58 12.66 7.47 -11.16
N ILE A 59 12.94 8.75 -10.91
CA ILE A 59 14.08 9.15 -10.07
C ILE A 59 13.88 8.74 -8.60
N PHE A 60 12.64 8.79 -8.07
CA PHE A 60 12.30 8.43 -6.70
C PHE A 60 12.56 6.95 -6.37
N TYR A 61 12.47 6.08 -7.37
CA TYR A 61 12.77 4.65 -7.25
C TYR A 61 14.21 4.28 -7.60
N ASP A 62 15.05 5.24 -7.96
CA ASP A 62 16.47 5.02 -8.14
C ASP A 62 17.20 4.97 -6.78
N GLU A 63 17.62 3.78 -6.40
CA GLU A 63 18.31 3.53 -5.12
C GLU A 63 19.68 4.20 -5.02
N GLN A 64 20.25 4.69 -6.12
CA GLN A 64 21.47 5.51 -6.07
C GLN A 64 21.23 6.85 -5.37
N TYR A 65 20.01 7.39 -5.49
CA TYR A 65 19.65 8.72 -4.99
C TYR A 65 18.74 8.68 -3.76
N PHE A 66 17.93 7.64 -3.61
CA PHE A 66 16.92 7.58 -2.55
C PHE A 66 17.05 6.32 -1.70
N LYS A 67 16.63 6.45 -0.44
CA LYS A 67 16.52 5.35 0.54
C LYS A 67 15.22 5.48 1.33
N ARG A 68 14.72 4.34 1.83
CA ARG A 68 13.50 4.29 2.66
C ARG A 68 13.80 4.41 4.14
N ASN A 69 15.01 4.07 4.55
CA ASN A 69 15.43 4.21 5.95
C ASN A 69 15.29 5.66 6.42
N GLY A 70 14.56 5.84 7.54
CA GLY A 70 14.31 7.15 8.13
C GLY A 70 13.27 8.04 7.39
N ALA A 71 12.64 7.56 6.31
CA ALA A 71 11.61 8.31 5.59
C ALA A 71 10.26 8.30 6.33
N ILE A 72 9.89 7.17 6.91
CA ILE A 72 8.63 6.99 7.64
C ILE A 72 8.84 7.31 9.12
N PRO A 73 8.12 8.28 9.70
CA PRO A 73 8.23 8.59 11.12
C PRO A 73 7.92 7.37 12.01
N LYS A 74 8.65 7.19 13.10
CA LYS A 74 8.46 6.04 14.01
C LYS A 74 7.04 5.90 14.56
N TRP A 75 6.32 7.01 14.76
CA TRP A 75 4.94 6.97 15.24
C TRP A 75 3.98 6.38 14.19
N VAL A 76 4.24 6.60 12.90
CA VAL A 76 3.52 5.96 11.77
C VAL A 76 3.89 4.49 11.66
N GLN A 77 5.18 4.15 11.77
CA GLN A 77 5.61 2.75 11.76
C GLN A 77 4.88 1.93 12.84
N LYS A 78 4.77 2.48 14.05
CA LYS A 78 4.12 1.83 15.19
C LYS A 78 2.60 1.61 15.04
N THR A 79 1.97 2.16 14.03
CA THR A 79 0.54 1.90 13.75
C THR A 79 0.35 0.95 12.57
N LEU A 80 1.05 1.17 11.46
CA LEU A 80 0.78 0.47 10.20
C LEU A 80 1.81 -0.61 9.87
N PHE A 81 3.10 -0.23 9.74
CA PHE A 81 4.13 -1.11 9.18
C PHE A 81 4.77 -2.04 10.21
N GLY A 82 4.89 -1.60 11.46
CA GLY A 82 5.73 -2.22 12.49
C GLY A 82 7.17 -1.65 12.47
N ILE A 83 7.88 -1.89 13.56
CA ILE A 83 9.30 -1.51 13.67
C ILE A 83 10.14 -2.59 13.00
N ASN A 84 11.22 -2.22 12.33
CA ASN A 84 12.12 -3.09 11.56
C ASN A 84 11.46 -3.79 10.35
N ALA A 85 10.33 -3.27 9.88
CA ALA A 85 9.62 -3.79 8.71
C ALA A 85 10.38 -3.53 7.41
N ILE A 86 10.18 -4.39 6.42
CA ILE A 86 10.76 -4.28 5.07
C ILE A 86 10.60 -2.87 4.46
N HIS A 87 9.51 -2.17 4.76
CA HIS A 87 9.21 -0.82 4.26
C HIS A 87 10.24 0.25 4.67
N THR A 88 11.09 -0.04 5.64
CA THR A 88 12.11 0.88 6.17
C THR A 88 13.53 0.38 5.93
N MET A 89 13.69 -0.68 5.15
CA MET A 89 14.97 -1.28 4.81
C MET A 89 15.46 -0.80 3.45
N ASP A 90 16.74 -0.97 3.19
CA ASP A 90 17.40 -0.65 1.91
C ASP A 90 18.49 -1.68 1.59
N GLY A 91 18.95 -1.72 0.33
CA GLY A 91 20.09 -2.51 -0.12
C GLY A 91 19.87 -4.01 0.00
N GLU A 92 20.96 -4.76 0.27
CA GLU A 92 20.93 -6.23 0.31
C GLU A 92 19.97 -6.80 1.35
N ALA A 93 19.85 -6.17 2.52
CA ALA A 93 18.91 -6.59 3.56
C ALA A 93 17.46 -6.46 3.08
N HIS A 94 17.12 -5.37 2.39
CA HIS A 94 15.81 -5.22 1.74
C HIS A 94 15.61 -6.29 0.67
N ALA A 95 16.60 -6.51 -0.20
CA ALA A 95 16.50 -7.50 -1.28
C ALA A 95 16.27 -8.93 -0.74
N ASN A 96 16.99 -9.34 0.30
CA ASN A 96 16.77 -10.63 0.96
C ASN A 96 15.36 -10.76 1.51
N ARG A 97 14.89 -9.74 2.24
CA ARG A 97 13.53 -9.72 2.80
C ARG A 97 12.47 -9.66 1.69
N LYS A 98 12.75 -8.96 0.59
CA LYS A 98 11.87 -8.89 -0.58
C LYS A 98 11.67 -10.25 -1.25
N LEU A 99 12.73 -11.04 -1.38
CA LEU A 99 12.64 -12.40 -1.92
C LEU A 99 11.69 -13.28 -1.09
N LEU A 100 11.69 -13.14 0.23
CA LEU A 100 10.74 -13.82 1.10
C LEU A 100 9.28 -13.46 0.75
N PHE A 101 8.98 -12.17 0.57
CA PHE A 101 7.63 -11.77 0.14
C PHE A 101 7.30 -12.27 -1.27
N MET A 102 8.24 -12.21 -2.21
CA MET A 102 8.03 -12.68 -3.59
C MET A 102 7.75 -14.19 -3.65
N SER A 103 8.35 -14.99 -2.76
CA SER A 103 8.06 -16.44 -2.69
C SER A 103 6.62 -16.76 -2.34
N LEU A 104 5.90 -15.81 -1.71
CA LEU A 104 4.49 -15.90 -1.35
C LEU A 104 3.55 -15.32 -2.42
N MET A 105 4.10 -14.76 -3.50
CA MET A 105 3.34 -14.07 -4.58
C MET A 105 3.37 -14.86 -5.90
N THR A 106 3.51 -16.19 -5.84
CA THR A 106 3.49 -17.03 -7.03
C THR A 106 2.07 -17.15 -7.61
N PRO A 107 1.90 -17.50 -8.90
CA PRO A 107 0.58 -17.71 -9.48
C PRO A 107 -0.28 -18.73 -8.71
N ALA A 108 0.34 -19.77 -8.11
CA ALA A 108 -0.37 -20.74 -7.29
C ALA A 108 -0.91 -20.11 -5.99
N HIS A 109 -0.12 -19.27 -5.33
CA HIS A 109 -0.57 -18.54 -4.13
C HIS A 109 -1.66 -17.51 -4.46
N GLN A 110 -1.53 -16.78 -5.58
CA GLN A 110 -2.54 -15.82 -6.05
C GLN A 110 -3.87 -16.53 -6.28
N LYS A 111 -3.85 -17.64 -7.06
CA LYS A 111 -5.03 -18.46 -7.30
C LYS A 111 -5.65 -18.98 -6.01
N ARG A 112 -4.83 -19.47 -5.07
CA ARG A 112 -5.33 -19.97 -3.78
C ARG A 112 -6.03 -18.90 -2.97
N LEU A 113 -5.47 -17.68 -2.92
CA LEU A 113 -6.11 -16.56 -2.23
C LEU A 113 -7.42 -16.16 -2.90
N SER A 114 -7.45 -16.08 -4.24
CA SER A 114 -8.66 -15.77 -5.00
C SER A 114 -9.78 -16.80 -4.74
N GLU A 115 -9.45 -18.10 -4.71
CA GLU A 115 -10.40 -19.17 -4.35
C GLU A 115 -10.97 -18.99 -2.94
N LEU A 116 -10.13 -18.70 -1.94
CA LEU A 116 -10.56 -18.46 -0.57
C LEU A 116 -11.48 -17.25 -0.43
N VAL A 117 -11.18 -16.18 -1.17
CA VAL A 117 -12.02 -14.98 -1.21
C VAL A 117 -13.37 -15.30 -1.87
N MET A 118 -13.36 -16.00 -3.00
CA MET A 118 -14.58 -16.42 -3.71
C MET A 118 -15.47 -17.31 -2.83
N GLU A 119 -14.90 -18.32 -2.15
CA GLU A 119 -15.61 -19.17 -1.18
C GLU A 119 -16.27 -18.31 -0.08
N GLY A 120 -15.53 -17.32 0.45
CA GLY A 120 -16.06 -16.40 1.46
C GLY A 120 -17.23 -15.54 0.98
N TRP A 121 -17.17 -15.05 -0.26
CA TRP A 121 -18.28 -14.32 -0.89
C TRP A 121 -19.50 -15.22 -1.05
N GLN A 122 -19.33 -16.40 -1.65
CA GLN A 122 -20.43 -17.35 -1.87
C GLN A 122 -21.12 -17.74 -0.57
N ALA A 123 -20.35 -18.03 0.48
CA ALA A 123 -20.90 -18.35 1.80
C ALA A 123 -21.67 -17.17 2.46
N SER A 124 -21.38 -15.96 2.05
CA SER A 124 -22.03 -14.75 2.62
C SER A 124 -23.33 -14.38 1.91
N ILE A 125 -23.52 -14.75 0.63
CA ILE A 125 -24.69 -14.38 -0.18
C ILE A 125 -26.00 -14.80 0.50
N SER A 126 -26.10 -16.05 0.96
CA SER A 126 -27.33 -16.55 1.61
C SER A 126 -27.71 -15.76 2.89
N LYS A 127 -26.70 -15.22 3.61
CA LYS A 127 -26.93 -14.37 4.77
C LYS A 127 -27.41 -12.99 4.34
N TRP A 128 -26.86 -12.45 3.25
CA TRP A 128 -27.22 -11.13 2.74
C TRP A 128 -28.62 -11.11 2.13
N GLU A 129 -29.04 -12.18 1.45
CA GLU A 129 -30.42 -12.30 0.90
C GLU A 129 -31.49 -12.20 1.99
N SER A 130 -31.21 -12.65 3.20
CA SER A 130 -32.12 -12.56 4.35
C SER A 130 -31.97 -11.27 5.15
N ALA A 131 -30.90 -10.48 4.90
CA ALA A 131 -30.65 -9.24 5.62
C ALA A 131 -31.39 -8.06 4.97
N LYS A 132 -31.91 -7.15 5.79
CA LYS A 132 -32.53 -5.92 5.29
C LYS A 132 -31.53 -5.01 4.58
N GLU A 133 -30.32 -4.94 5.12
CA GLU A 133 -29.20 -4.14 4.62
C GLU A 133 -27.87 -4.73 5.10
N ILE A 134 -26.80 -4.49 4.36
CA ILE A 134 -25.41 -4.81 4.74
C ILE A 134 -24.53 -3.57 4.57
N ILE A 135 -23.44 -3.52 5.30
CA ILE A 135 -22.38 -2.55 5.08
C ILE A 135 -21.26 -3.28 4.33
N LEU A 136 -21.18 -3.09 3.01
CA LEU A 136 -20.27 -3.80 2.14
C LEU A 136 -18.82 -3.80 2.64
N PHE A 137 -18.33 -2.65 3.11
CA PHE A 137 -16.98 -2.53 3.67
C PHE A 137 -16.74 -3.49 4.84
N ASN A 138 -17.71 -3.64 5.74
CA ASN A 138 -17.57 -4.54 6.89
C ASN A 138 -17.59 -6.01 6.46
N GLU A 139 -18.48 -6.36 5.54
CA GLU A 139 -18.56 -7.73 5.01
C GLU A 139 -17.28 -8.10 4.25
N ALA A 140 -16.83 -7.26 3.31
CA ALA A 140 -15.59 -7.45 2.57
C ALA A 140 -14.39 -7.62 3.52
N ARG A 141 -14.28 -6.76 4.52
CA ARG A 141 -13.21 -6.83 5.52
C ARG A 141 -13.21 -8.14 6.31
N ASN A 142 -14.39 -8.64 6.71
CA ASN A 142 -14.50 -9.90 7.43
C ASN A 142 -14.16 -11.11 6.55
N ILE A 143 -14.63 -11.12 5.30
CA ILE A 143 -14.29 -12.15 4.30
C ILE A 143 -12.79 -12.17 4.05
N LEU A 144 -12.20 -11.01 3.78
CA LEU A 144 -10.76 -10.89 3.53
C LEU A 144 -9.91 -11.24 4.76
N CYS A 145 -10.37 -10.95 5.97
CA CYS A 145 -9.66 -11.34 7.20
C CYS A 145 -9.59 -12.85 7.33
N ARG A 146 -10.69 -13.55 7.10
CA ARG A 146 -10.75 -15.02 7.10
C ARG A 146 -9.83 -15.59 6.02
N ALA A 147 -9.99 -15.14 4.79
CA ALA A 147 -9.19 -15.59 3.65
C ALA A 147 -7.69 -15.33 3.85
N ALA A 148 -7.31 -14.15 4.35
CA ALA A 148 -5.92 -13.79 4.60
C ALA A 148 -5.26 -14.64 5.69
N CYS A 149 -5.96 -14.91 6.80
CA CYS A 149 -5.44 -15.77 7.85
C CYS A 149 -5.31 -17.22 7.38
N GLN A 150 -6.30 -17.75 6.66
CA GLN A 150 -6.25 -19.09 6.08
C GLN A 150 -5.14 -19.21 5.03
N PHE A 151 -4.99 -18.23 4.15
CA PHE A 151 -3.90 -18.14 3.18
C PHE A 151 -2.52 -18.11 3.86
N ALA A 152 -2.39 -17.34 4.93
CA ALA A 152 -1.14 -17.23 5.67
C ALA A 152 -0.81 -18.44 6.55
N GLY A 153 -1.75 -19.36 6.76
CA GLY A 153 -1.62 -20.49 7.67
C GLY A 153 -1.83 -20.11 9.15
N VAL A 154 -2.43 -18.95 9.44
CA VAL A 154 -2.68 -18.45 10.79
C VAL A 154 -4.04 -18.96 11.29
N PRO A 155 -4.08 -19.71 12.41
CA PRO A 155 -5.34 -20.15 13.01
C PRO A 155 -6.21 -18.96 13.40
N LEU A 156 -7.49 -19.00 12.99
CA LEU A 156 -8.47 -17.96 13.31
C LEU A 156 -9.82 -18.62 13.60
N SER A 157 -10.36 -18.35 14.78
CA SER A 157 -11.71 -18.78 15.15
C SER A 157 -12.77 -17.90 14.46
N GLU A 158 -13.86 -18.53 13.98
CA GLU A 158 -14.98 -17.79 13.38
C GLU A 158 -15.57 -16.70 14.31
N PHE A 159 -15.53 -16.93 15.61
CA PHE A 159 -16.03 -15.96 16.60
C PHE A 159 -15.12 -14.73 16.73
N GLU A 160 -13.86 -14.82 16.33
CA GLU A 160 -12.86 -13.76 16.45
C GLU A 160 -12.66 -12.97 15.16
N VAL A 161 -13.17 -13.46 14.01
CA VAL A 161 -12.98 -12.82 12.69
C VAL A 161 -13.28 -11.34 12.71
N LYS A 162 -14.43 -10.96 13.29
CA LYS A 162 -14.87 -9.56 13.34
C LYS A 162 -13.89 -8.69 14.13
N ASP A 163 -13.44 -9.15 15.28
CA ASP A 163 -12.58 -8.37 16.18
C ASP A 163 -11.19 -8.16 15.56
N TRP A 164 -10.61 -9.22 15.00
CA TRP A 164 -9.32 -9.11 14.31
C TRP A 164 -9.42 -8.27 13.03
N ALA A 165 -10.49 -8.42 12.24
CA ALA A 165 -10.74 -7.58 11.07
C ALA A 165 -10.86 -6.10 11.45
N GLU A 166 -11.50 -5.77 12.57
CA GLU A 166 -11.57 -4.41 13.11
C GLU A 166 -10.21 -3.89 13.56
N ASP A 167 -9.38 -4.72 14.17
CA ASP A 167 -8.04 -4.35 14.58
C ASP A 167 -7.12 -4.09 13.37
N PHE A 168 -7.15 -4.94 12.35
CA PHE A 168 -6.41 -4.70 11.11
C PHE A 168 -6.87 -3.42 10.41
N SER A 169 -8.17 -3.16 10.34
CA SER A 169 -8.73 -1.93 9.79
C SER A 169 -8.30 -0.69 10.58
N ALA A 170 -8.30 -0.77 11.91
CA ALA A 170 -7.88 0.33 12.77
C ALA A 170 -6.41 0.71 12.57
N MET A 171 -5.54 -0.26 12.23
CA MET A 171 -4.15 0.02 11.87
C MET A 171 -4.05 0.84 10.58
N VAL A 172 -4.88 0.51 9.57
CA VAL A 172 -4.93 1.25 8.30
C VAL A 172 -5.51 2.65 8.52
N ASP A 173 -6.61 2.77 9.26
CA ASP A 173 -7.25 4.05 9.58
C ASP A 173 -6.32 5.00 10.36
N ALA A 174 -5.38 4.45 11.10
CA ALA A 174 -4.40 5.23 11.87
C ALA A 174 -3.23 5.74 11.04
N PHE A 175 -3.13 5.37 9.76
CA PHE A 175 -2.05 5.82 8.89
C PHE A 175 -2.07 7.34 8.72
N GLY A 176 -1.03 8.01 9.22
CA GLY A 176 -0.95 9.46 9.24
C GLY A 176 -1.95 10.17 10.20
N ALA A 177 -2.80 9.44 10.91
CA ALA A 177 -3.75 10.02 11.85
C ALA A 177 -3.09 10.48 13.15
N VAL A 178 -3.73 11.44 13.82
CA VAL A 178 -3.38 11.93 15.15
C VAL A 178 -4.56 11.77 16.11
N GLY A 179 -4.31 11.89 17.42
CA GLY A 179 -5.37 11.83 18.43
C GLY A 179 -6.03 10.43 18.59
N PRO A 180 -7.35 10.34 18.81
CA PRO A 180 -8.03 9.09 19.15
C PRO A 180 -7.86 7.98 18.10
N ARG A 181 -7.88 8.32 16.81
CA ARG A 181 -7.65 7.36 15.71
C ARG A 181 -6.25 6.74 15.78
N HIS A 182 -5.23 7.56 16.02
CA HIS A 182 -3.86 7.08 16.20
C HIS A 182 -3.75 6.12 17.38
N PHE A 183 -4.34 6.47 18.54
CA PHE A 183 -4.31 5.61 19.73
C PHE A 183 -5.07 4.30 19.52
N LYS A 184 -6.22 4.32 18.83
CA LYS A 184 -6.94 3.10 18.45
C LYS A 184 -6.08 2.18 17.61
N GLY A 185 -5.43 2.70 16.56
CA GLY A 185 -4.55 1.92 15.70
C GLY A 185 -3.32 1.38 16.42
N ARG A 186 -2.72 2.15 17.33
CA ARG A 186 -1.61 1.65 18.16
C ARG A 186 -2.01 0.50 19.09
N LYS A 187 -3.18 0.58 19.72
CA LYS A 187 -3.71 -0.51 20.56
C LYS A 187 -4.01 -1.75 19.73
N ALA A 188 -4.64 -1.57 18.57
CA ALA A 188 -4.92 -2.64 17.62
C ALA A 188 -3.62 -3.32 17.17
N ARG A 189 -2.62 -2.54 16.74
CA ARG A 189 -1.31 -3.07 16.36
C ARG A 189 -0.67 -3.90 17.45
N LYS A 190 -0.69 -3.43 18.70
CA LYS A 190 -0.12 -4.14 19.82
C LYS A 190 -0.80 -5.51 20.03
N ARG A 191 -2.14 -5.56 20.02
CA ARG A 191 -2.87 -6.84 20.16
C ARG A 191 -2.55 -7.82 19.04
N VAL A 192 -2.53 -7.34 17.80
CA VAL A 192 -2.22 -8.19 16.64
C VAL A 192 -0.77 -8.68 16.68
N GLU A 193 0.20 -7.84 17.05
CA GLU A 193 1.60 -8.27 17.19
C GLU A 193 1.78 -9.30 18.32
N GLU A 194 1.09 -9.14 19.45
CA GLU A 194 1.10 -10.10 20.55
C GLU A 194 0.54 -11.45 20.09
N TRP A 195 -0.66 -11.46 19.49
CA TRP A 195 -1.28 -12.67 18.95
C TRP A 195 -0.39 -13.38 17.94
N ILE A 196 0.07 -12.69 16.91
CA ILE A 196 0.91 -13.29 15.86
C ILE A 196 2.27 -13.74 16.41
N SER A 197 2.84 -13.02 17.39
CA SER A 197 4.07 -13.44 18.05
C SER A 197 3.90 -14.77 18.81
N ASP A 198 2.76 -15.00 19.43
CA ASP A 198 2.48 -16.26 20.12
C ASP A 198 2.28 -17.40 19.13
N VAL A 199 1.57 -17.16 18.01
CA VAL A 199 1.45 -18.13 16.91
C VAL A 199 2.83 -18.50 16.32
N ILE A 200 3.72 -17.52 16.09
CA ILE A 200 5.09 -17.76 15.63
C ILE A 200 5.88 -18.64 16.63
N LYS A 201 5.75 -18.38 17.92
CA LYS A 201 6.41 -19.21 18.96
C LYS A 201 5.89 -20.64 18.93
N ASP A 202 4.58 -20.83 18.85
CA ASP A 202 3.97 -22.16 18.83
C ASP A 202 4.41 -22.98 17.61
N VAL A 203 4.60 -22.34 16.44
CA VAL A 203 5.18 -22.99 15.26
C VAL A 203 6.65 -23.37 15.53
N ARG A 204 7.46 -22.47 16.06
CA ARG A 204 8.88 -22.71 16.35
C ARG A 204 9.09 -23.78 17.42
N ASP A 205 8.19 -23.85 18.39
CA ASP A 205 8.20 -24.85 19.48
C ASP A 205 7.63 -26.22 19.01
N GLY A 206 7.13 -26.31 17.77
CA GLY A 206 6.51 -27.53 17.23
C GLY A 206 5.12 -27.85 17.82
N LYS A 207 4.52 -26.92 18.57
CA LYS A 207 3.15 -27.04 19.12
C LYS A 207 2.08 -26.85 18.06
N LEU A 208 2.33 -25.98 17.07
CA LEU A 208 1.49 -25.75 15.92
C LEU A 208 2.20 -26.24 14.65
N LYS A 209 1.58 -27.17 13.94
CA LYS A 209 2.04 -27.64 12.64
C LYS A 209 1.37 -26.82 11.54
N VAL A 210 2.16 -26.35 10.59
CA VAL A 210 1.71 -25.55 9.44
C VAL A 210 2.39 -26.05 8.17
N GLU A 211 1.77 -25.79 7.02
CA GLU A 211 2.36 -26.16 5.72
C GLU A 211 3.62 -25.33 5.45
N GLU A 212 4.65 -25.95 4.88
CA GLU A 212 5.96 -25.33 4.65
C GLU A 212 5.92 -24.19 3.63
N ASP A 213 4.93 -24.19 2.73
CA ASP A 213 4.69 -23.13 1.74
C ASP A 213 3.84 -21.98 2.29
N SER A 214 3.36 -22.07 3.54
CA SER A 214 2.57 -21.01 4.16
C SER A 214 3.42 -19.79 4.53
N ALA A 215 2.78 -18.60 4.54
CA ALA A 215 3.44 -17.37 4.96
C ALA A 215 3.89 -17.47 6.43
N LEU A 216 3.14 -18.11 7.30
CA LEU A 216 3.47 -18.33 8.70
C LEU A 216 4.76 -19.14 8.86
N TYR A 217 4.90 -20.26 8.12
CA TYR A 217 6.15 -21.04 8.14
C TYR A 217 7.32 -20.22 7.60
N ALA A 218 7.13 -19.59 6.45
CA ALA A 218 8.16 -18.78 5.83
C ALA A 218 8.68 -17.66 6.76
N MET A 219 7.80 -16.93 7.45
CA MET A 219 8.20 -15.88 8.40
C MET A 219 8.80 -16.44 9.69
N ALA A 220 8.28 -17.58 10.18
CA ALA A 220 8.79 -18.22 11.40
C ALA A 220 10.24 -18.69 11.25
N PHE A 221 10.64 -19.17 10.06
CA PHE A 221 11.95 -19.79 9.85
C PHE A 221 12.89 -19.02 8.93
N HIS A 222 12.49 -17.83 8.44
CA HIS A 222 13.35 -17.00 7.60
C HIS A 222 14.65 -16.64 8.30
N ARG A 223 15.74 -16.64 7.52
CA ARG A 223 17.06 -16.21 7.95
C ARG A 223 17.52 -14.97 7.21
N GLU A 224 18.04 -14.02 7.94
CA GLU A 224 18.70 -12.83 7.42
C GLU A 224 20.01 -13.21 6.69
N ILE A 225 20.61 -12.28 5.99
CA ILE A 225 21.87 -12.47 5.22
C ILE A 225 23.00 -13.03 6.10
N ASP A 226 23.04 -12.63 7.37
CA ASP A 226 24.05 -13.11 8.34
C ASP A 226 23.74 -14.50 8.92
N GLY A 227 22.70 -15.19 8.41
CA GLY A 227 22.28 -16.52 8.82
C GLY A 227 21.44 -16.56 10.10
N ARG A 228 21.26 -15.45 10.82
CA ARG A 228 20.42 -15.37 12.00
C ARG A 228 18.94 -15.48 11.61
N GLN A 229 18.20 -16.28 12.36
CA GLN A 229 16.75 -16.33 12.24
C GLN A 229 16.15 -14.99 12.67
N LEU A 230 15.07 -14.56 12.02
CA LEU A 230 14.30 -13.41 12.47
C LEU A 230 13.94 -13.56 13.95
N ASP A 231 14.08 -12.50 14.73
CA ASP A 231 13.46 -12.49 16.05
C ASP A 231 11.94 -12.58 15.94
N THR A 232 11.30 -13.03 17.02
CA THR A 232 9.85 -13.32 16.99
C THR A 232 9.02 -12.09 16.66
N GLN A 233 9.41 -10.92 17.18
CA GLN A 233 8.69 -9.68 16.93
C GLN A 233 8.81 -9.25 15.45
N THR A 234 10.00 -9.33 14.86
CA THR A 234 10.21 -9.00 13.44
C THR A 234 9.47 -10.01 12.54
N ALA A 235 9.49 -11.31 12.85
CA ALA A 235 8.72 -12.31 12.12
C ALA A 235 7.21 -12.02 12.18
N ALA A 236 6.69 -11.65 13.35
CA ALA A 236 5.29 -11.26 13.50
C ALA A 236 4.96 -9.98 12.72
N VAL A 237 5.84 -8.97 12.74
CA VAL A 237 5.68 -7.73 11.95
C VAL A 237 5.56 -8.04 10.47
N GLU A 238 6.40 -8.91 9.93
CA GLU A 238 6.37 -9.22 8.50
C GLU A 238 5.20 -10.12 8.12
N LEU A 239 4.78 -11.05 8.98
CA LEU A 239 3.55 -11.81 8.75
C LEU A 239 2.31 -10.90 8.74
N ILE A 240 2.24 -9.93 9.64
CA ILE A 240 1.20 -8.89 9.61
C ILE A 240 1.25 -8.08 8.32
N ASN A 241 2.44 -7.83 7.77
CA ASN A 241 2.60 -7.13 6.50
C ASN A 241 2.22 -7.98 5.27
N VAL A 242 1.97 -9.30 5.43
CA VAL A 242 1.27 -10.12 4.43
C VAL A 242 -0.24 -10.05 4.64
N ILE A 243 -0.73 -10.27 5.85
CA ILE A 243 -2.18 -10.39 6.16
C ILE A 243 -2.90 -9.04 6.01
N ARG A 244 -2.37 -7.98 6.63
CA ARG A 244 -3.01 -6.66 6.65
C ARG A 244 -3.28 -6.06 5.27
N PRO A 245 -2.35 -6.10 4.28
CA PRO A 245 -2.64 -5.58 2.95
C PRO A 245 -3.77 -6.31 2.24
N ILE A 246 -3.89 -7.62 2.42
CA ILE A 246 -5.01 -8.41 1.86
C ILE A 246 -6.33 -7.91 2.43
N ILE A 247 -6.42 -7.71 3.74
CA ILE A 247 -7.63 -7.16 4.38
C ILE A 247 -7.92 -5.74 3.89
N ALA A 248 -6.88 -4.94 3.63
CA ALA A 248 -7.02 -3.58 3.12
C ALA A 248 -7.58 -3.50 1.68
N VAL A 249 -7.59 -4.60 0.91
CA VAL A 249 -8.27 -4.66 -0.39
C VAL A 249 -9.78 -4.35 -0.25
N SER A 250 -10.37 -4.50 0.95
CA SER A 250 -11.74 -4.06 1.25
C SER A 250 -12.03 -2.61 0.87
N PHE A 251 -11.04 -1.72 0.88
CA PHE A 251 -11.17 -0.36 0.38
C PHE A 251 -11.38 -0.35 -1.15
N PHE A 252 -10.58 -1.10 -1.91
CA PHE A 252 -10.76 -1.19 -3.36
C PHE A 252 -12.09 -1.84 -3.73
N ILE A 253 -12.54 -2.87 -3.02
CA ILE A 253 -13.87 -3.47 -3.21
C ILE A 253 -14.97 -2.41 -3.00
N THR A 254 -14.83 -1.56 -1.99
CA THR A 254 -15.78 -0.48 -1.73
C THR A 254 -15.74 0.59 -2.82
N PHE A 255 -14.56 0.97 -3.29
CA PHE A 255 -14.40 1.89 -4.43
C PHE A 255 -14.93 1.29 -5.73
N THR A 256 -14.74 -0.01 -5.95
CA THR A 256 -15.33 -0.74 -7.08
C THR A 256 -16.85 -0.63 -7.08
N ALA A 257 -17.48 -0.89 -5.93
CA ALA A 257 -18.92 -0.76 -5.79
C ALA A 257 -19.42 0.69 -5.98
N LEU A 258 -18.67 1.67 -5.48
CA LEU A 258 -18.96 3.09 -5.70
C LEU A 258 -18.87 3.44 -7.19
N ALA A 259 -17.80 3.02 -7.87
CA ALA A 259 -17.62 3.27 -9.29
C ALA A 259 -18.73 2.62 -10.12
N LEU A 260 -19.17 1.41 -9.81
CA LEU A 260 -20.29 0.75 -10.47
C LEU A 260 -21.62 1.48 -10.27
N ASN A 261 -21.79 2.12 -9.11
CA ASN A 261 -22.97 2.93 -8.83
C ASN A 261 -22.95 4.28 -9.57
N GLU A 262 -21.79 4.93 -9.65
CA GLU A 262 -21.61 6.23 -10.28
C GLU A 262 -21.53 6.13 -11.82
N HIS A 263 -21.12 4.97 -12.36
CA HIS A 263 -20.93 4.71 -13.78
C HIS A 263 -21.74 3.49 -14.27
N PRO A 264 -23.09 3.61 -14.41
CA PRO A 264 -23.98 2.49 -14.75
C PRO A 264 -23.60 1.76 -16.06
N LYS A 265 -23.05 2.48 -17.05
CA LYS A 265 -22.59 1.89 -18.30
C LYS A 265 -21.45 0.88 -18.11
N CYS A 266 -20.55 1.15 -17.17
CA CYS A 266 -19.49 0.20 -16.82
C CYS A 266 -20.07 -1.07 -16.19
N LYS A 267 -21.10 -0.93 -15.34
CA LYS A 267 -21.80 -2.06 -14.75
C LYS A 267 -22.44 -2.97 -15.82
N GLU A 268 -23.11 -2.39 -16.82
CA GLU A 268 -23.71 -3.14 -17.94
C GLU A 268 -22.66 -3.95 -18.71
N LYS A 269 -21.50 -3.36 -19.00
CA LYS A 269 -20.39 -4.04 -19.67
C LYS A 269 -19.82 -5.18 -18.83
N MET A 270 -19.61 -4.97 -17.52
CA MET A 270 -19.11 -6.02 -16.64
C MET A 270 -20.05 -7.21 -16.51
N LEU A 271 -21.36 -6.98 -16.56
CA LEU A 271 -22.37 -8.05 -16.56
C LEU A 271 -22.36 -8.89 -17.83
N SER A 272 -21.74 -8.43 -18.92
CA SER A 272 -21.54 -9.22 -20.14
C SER A 272 -20.53 -10.36 -19.97
N GLY A 273 -19.71 -10.34 -18.92
CA GLY A 273 -18.73 -11.39 -18.62
C GLY A 273 -17.46 -11.33 -19.47
N ASP A 274 -17.20 -10.19 -20.14
CA ASP A 274 -15.96 -9.97 -20.89
C ASP A 274 -14.79 -9.71 -19.91
N SER A 275 -13.78 -10.57 -19.92
CA SER A 275 -12.60 -10.47 -19.04
C SER A 275 -11.80 -9.20 -19.28
N ASP A 276 -11.68 -8.75 -20.56
CA ASP A 276 -10.90 -7.56 -20.88
C ASP A 276 -11.57 -6.28 -20.33
N GLU A 277 -12.91 -6.23 -20.35
CA GLU A 277 -13.66 -5.13 -19.72
C GLU A 277 -13.50 -5.11 -18.21
N LEU A 278 -13.42 -6.29 -17.57
CA LEU A 278 -13.17 -6.41 -16.14
C LEU A 278 -11.76 -5.90 -15.77
N ASP A 279 -10.74 -6.34 -16.49
CA ASP A 279 -9.37 -5.92 -16.26
C ASP A 279 -9.19 -4.40 -16.42
N MET A 280 -9.72 -3.84 -17.50
CA MET A 280 -9.71 -2.39 -17.73
C MET A 280 -10.40 -1.63 -16.60
N PHE A 281 -11.53 -2.12 -16.12
CA PHE A 281 -12.29 -1.50 -15.04
C PHE A 281 -11.49 -1.52 -13.71
N VAL A 282 -10.89 -2.66 -13.35
CA VAL A 282 -10.07 -2.79 -12.15
C VAL A 282 -8.86 -1.84 -12.18
N GLN A 283 -8.18 -1.74 -13.33
CA GLN A 283 -7.06 -0.81 -13.49
C GLN A 283 -7.52 0.65 -13.33
N GLU A 284 -8.69 1.02 -13.87
CA GLU A 284 -9.22 2.38 -13.72
C GLU A 284 -9.65 2.67 -12.28
N VAL A 285 -10.22 1.71 -11.55
CA VAL A 285 -10.48 1.85 -10.10
C VAL A 285 -9.20 2.13 -9.33
N ARG A 286 -8.12 1.39 -9.59
CA ARG A 286 -6.81 1.57 -8.95
C ARG A 286 -6.17 2.92 -9.28
N ARG A 287 -6.31 3.39 -10.51
CA ARG A 287 -5.82 4.70 -10.95
C ARG A 287 -6.59 5.84 -10.29
N TYR A 288 -7.91 5.75 -10.36
CA TYR A 288 -8.81 6.84 -9.96
C TYR A 288 -8.93 6.98 -8.44
N TYR A 289 -8.88 5.85 -7.70
CA TYR A 289 -8.95 5.78 -6.24
C TYR A 289 -7.66 5.20 -5.64
N PRO A 290 -6.50 5.86 -5.77
CA PRO A 290 -5.25 5.29 -5.23
C PRO A 290 -5.33 5.17 -3.71
N PHE A 291 -4.75 4.07 -3.18
CA PHE A 291 -4.81 3.74 -1.76
C PHE A 291 -4.04 4.74 -0.87
N VAL A 292 -2.92 5.28 -1.37
CA VAL A 292 -2.11 6.27 -0.66
C VAL A 292 -1.97 7.55 -1.47
N PRO A 293 -1.97 8.73 -0.82
CA PRO A 293 -1.83 9.99 -1.53
C PRO A 293 -0.39 10.25 -2.00
N TYR A 294 0.61 9.83 -1.24
CA TYR A 294 2.03 10.04 -1.52
C TYR A 294 2.91 9.00 -0.81
N LEU A 295 4.14 8.86 -1.28
CA LEU A 295 5.17 7.99 -0.73
C LEU A 295 6.39 8.81 -0.31
N GLY A 296 7.06 8.40 0.77
CA GLY A 296 8.23 9.10 1.32
C GLY A 296 9.54 8.37 1.07
N ALA A 297 10.61 9.15 0.79
CA ALA A 297 11.98 8.66 0.75
C ALA A 297 12.95 9.73 1.28
N ARG A 298 14.13 9.30 1.72
CA ARG A 298 15.25 10.19 2.07
C ARG A 298 16.26 10.24 0.94
N VAL A 299 16.78 11.41 0.67
CA VAL A 299 17.92 11.58 -0.23
C VAL A 299 19.13 10.84 0.35
N ARG A 300 19.75 9.95 -0.44
CA ARG A 300 20.89 9.13 -0.02
C ARG A 300 22.24 9.87 -0.11
N LYS A 301 22.38 10.73 -1.13
CA LYS A 301 23.57 11.57 -1.37
C LYS A 301 23.17 12.84 -2.12
N ASP A 302 23.95 13.91 -2.02
CA ASP A 302 23.71 15.15 -2.78
C ASP A 302 23.64 14.86 -4.27
N PHE A 303 22.61 15.38 -4.95
CA PHE A 303 22.49 15.32 -6.41
C PHE A 303 21.68 16.52 -6.95
N VAL A 304 21.69 16.66 -8.26
CA VAL A 304 20.90 17.69 -8.97
C VAL A 304 19.94 16.98 -9.93
N TRP A 305 18.68 17.35 -9.85
CA TRP A 305 17.62 16.90 -10.77
C TRP A 305 16.72 18.08 -11.10
N ASN A 306 16.32 18.22 -12.38
CA ASN A 306 15.55 19.36 -12.86
C ASN A 306 16.12 20.72 -12.40
N GLN A 307 17.45 20.88 -12.47
CA GLN A 307 18.19 22.06 -12.03
C GLN A 307 18.08 22.40 -10.53
N CYS A 308 17.46 21.51 -9.74
CA CYS A 308 17.28 21.67 -8.30
C CYS A 308 18.22 20.78 -7.51
N LYS A 309 18.75 21.30 -6.40
CA LYS A 309 19.68 20.57 -5.52
C LYS A 309 18.89 19.78 -4.48
N PHE A 310 19.12 18.47 -4.44
CA PHE A 310 18.66 17.57 -3.41
C PHE A 310 19.84 17.29 -2.45
N LYS A 311 19.68 17.64 -1.18
CA LYS A 311 20.69 17.44 -0.14
C LYS A 311 20.50 16.11 0.55
N GLU A 312 21.60 15.44 0.88
CA GLU A 312 21.57 14.21 1.68
C GLU A 312 20.71 14.37 2.94
N GLY A 313 19.89 13.37 3.23
CA GLY A 313 18.97 13.33 4.36
C GLY A 313 17.67 14.11 4.18
N MET A 314 17.49 14.92 3.13
CA MET A 314 16.20 15.59 2.88
C MET A 314 15.09 14.57 2.68
N LEU A 315 13.91 14.86 3.24
CA LEU A 315 12.70 14.10 2.97
C LEU A 315 12.10 14.54 1.64
N VAL A 316 11.76 13.57 0.81
CA VAL A 316 11.07 13.77 -0.46
C VAL A 316 9.76 12.99 -0.44
N LEU A 317 8.67 13.62 -0.88
CA LEU A 317 7.36 12.99 -1.06
C LEU A 317 7.05 12.90 -2.55
N LEU A 318 6.80 11.68 -3.02
CA LEU A 318 6.29 11.41 -4.37
C LEU A 318 4.76 11.44 -4.34
N ASP A 319 4.17 12.27 -5.17
CA ASP A 319 2.73 12.38 -5.36
C ASP A 319 2.18 11.18 -6.14
N VAL A 320 1.52 10.26 -5.46
CA VAL A 320 0.87 9.11 -6.08
C VAL A 320 -0.44 9.53 -6.73
N TYR A 321 -1.27 10.28 -6.00
CA TYR A 321 -2.56 10.76 -6.50
C TYR A 321 -2.37 11.64 -7.72
N GLY A 322 -1.51 12.67 -7.64
CA GLY A 322 -1.28 13.59 -8.74
C GLY A 322 -0.65 12.92 -9.97
N THR A 323 0.24 11.95 -9.80
CA THR A 323 0.81 11.19 -10.92
C THR A 323 -0.25 10.34 -11.63
N ASN A 324 -1.13 9.68 -10.87
CA ASN A 324 -2.25 8.90 -11.43
C ASN A 324 -3.34 9.81 -12.04
N HIS A 325 -3.29 11.13 -11.80
CA HIS A 325 -4.20 12.16 -12.37
C HIS A 325 -3.45 13.23 -13.16
N ASP A 326 -2.25 12.94 -13.65
CA ASP A 326 -1.46 13.87 -14.45
C ASP A 326 -2.00 13.91 -15.88
N SER A 327 -2.40 15.10 -16.35
CA SER A 327 -2.90 15.31 -17.72
C SER A 327 -1.83 15.11 -18.80
N GLN A 328 -0.55 15.08 -18.45
CA GLN A 328 0.54 14.73 -19.37
C GLN A 328 0.64 13.22 -19.60
N ILE A 329 0.11 12.41 -18.68
CA ILE A 329 0.10 10.95 -18.73
C ILE A 329 -1.30 10.43 -19.15
N TRP A 330 -2.35 11.05 -18.62
CA TRP A 330 -3.73 10.58 -18.71
C TRP A 330 -4.63 11.63 -19.37
N GLU A 331 -5.19 11.30 -20.51
CA GLU A 331 -6.19 12.14 -21.15
C GLU A 331 -7.44 12.24 -20.27
N ASN A 332 -7.96 13.45 -20.00
CA ASN A 332 -9.09 13.70 -19.11
C ASN A 332 -8.96 12.93 -17.76
N PRO A 333 -7.92 13.21 -16.96
CA PRO A 333 -7.54 12.36 -15.82
C PRO A 333 -8.62 12.25 -14.73
N TYR A 334 -9.55 13.18 -14.66
CA TYR A 334 -10.67 13.20 -13.69
C TYR A 334 -11.95 12.56 -14.26
N GLU A 335 -11.91 12.02 -15.46
CA GLU A 335 -12.96 11.19 -16.02
C GLU A 335 -12.66 9.72 -15.71
N PHE A 336 -13.64 9.00 -15.14
CA PHE A 336 -13.56 7.56 -14.95
C PHE A 336 -13.83 6.86 -16.27
N ARG A 337 -12.79 6.31 -16.91
CA ARG A 337 -12.85 5.76 -18.27
C ARG A 337 -11.98 4.49 -18.37
N PRO A 338 -12.52 3.30 -18.11
CA PRO A 338 -11.79 2.03 -18.20
C PRO A 338 -11.13 1.79 -19.56
N GLU A 339 -11.77 2.20 -20.65
CA GLU A 339 -11.30 1.99 -22.02
C GLU A 339 -9.92 2.60 -22.32
N ARG A 340 -9.42 3.49 -21.46
CA ARG A 340 -8.06 4.03 -21.55
C ARG A 340 -6.98 2.95 -21.41
N PHE A 341 -7.34 1.79 -20.87
CA PHE A 341 -6.43 0.67 -20.68
C PHE A 341 -6.43 -0.34 -21.84
N LYS A 342 -7.35 -0.24 -22.82
CA LYS A 342 -7.55 -1.22 -23.89
C LYS A 342 -6.29 -1.54 -24.71
N GLU A 343 -5.46 -0.54 -25.00
CA GLU A 343 -4.25 -0.70 -25.81
C GLU A 343 -3.01 -0.15 -25.11
N ARG A 344 -3.14 0.11 -23.81
CA ARG A 344 -2.08 0.74 -23.05
C ARG A 344 -0.94 -0.22 -22.79
N LYS A 345 0.24 0.10 -23.30
CA LYS A 345 1.47 -0.55 -22.88
C LYS A 345 1.81 -0.08 -21.45
N SER A 346 1.91 -1.01 -20.53
CA SER A 346 2.30 -0.68 -19.15
C SER A 346 3.69 -0.05 -19.11
N ASN A 347 3.79 1.07 -18.40
CA ASN A 347 5.05 1.70 -18.02
C ASN A 347 5.20 1.53 -16.50
N LEU A 348 6.41 1.28 -16.04
CA LEU A 348 6.67 1.01 -14.62
C LEU A 348 6.46 2.23 -13.70
N PHE A 349 6.28 3.44 -14.27
CA PHE A 349 6.27 4.70 -13.51
C PHE A 349 5.09 5.64 -13.81
N ASP A 350 4.20 5.27 -14.71
CA ASP A 350 3.06 6.10 -15.11
C ASP A 350 1.76 5.75 -14.36
N LEU A 351 1.60 4.49 -13.93
CA LEU A 351 0.53 4.00 -13.07
C LEU A 351 1.15 3.47 -11.78
N ILE A 352 1.06 4.26 -10.70
CA ILE A 352 1.78 3.99 -9.45
C ILE A 352 0.89 3.90 -8.20
N PRO A 353 -0.34 3.34 -8.27
CA PRO A 353 -1.22 3.27 -7.09
C PRO A 353 -0.62 2.46 -5.95
N GLN A 354 0.26 1.52 -6.26
CA GLN A 354 0.97 0.64 -5.32
C GLN A 354 2.50 0.79 -5.46
N GLY A 355 2.95 1.94 -5.98
CA GLY A 355 4.35 2.25 -6.23
C GLY A 355 4.79 2.01 -7.66
N GLY A 356 6.03 2.41 -7.97
CA GLY A 356 6.64 2.30 -9.30
C GLY A 356 7.86 1.39 -9.30
N GLY A 357 8.35 1.07 -10.50
CA GLY A 357 9.51 0.21 -10.70
C GLY A 357 9.20 -1.28 -10.74
N ASP A 358 10.23 -2.11 -10.64
CA ASP A 358 10.12 -3.56 -10.63
C ASP A 358 9.66 -4.08 -9.25
N ALA A 359 8.51 -4.74 -9.22
CA ALA A 359 7.95 -5.30 -7.98
C ALA A 359 8.84 -6.37 -7.34
N ALA A 360 9.63 -7.10 -8.13
CA ALA A 360 10.51 -8.15 -7.62
C ALA A 360 11.79 -7.62 -6.97
N LYS A 361 12.25 -6.41 -7.34
CA LYS A 361 13.55 -5.88 -6.92
C LYS A 361 13.47 -4.66 -6.03
N GLY A 362 12.55 -3.74 -6.32
CA GLY A 362 12.46 -2.45 -5.65
C GLY A 362 11.37 -2.38 -4.57
N HIS A 363 11.01 -1.16 -4.23
CA HIS A 363 9.99 -0.86 -3.21
C HIS A 363 8.54 -0.82 -3.73
N ARG A 364 8.28 -1.22 -4.98
CA ARG A 364 6.91 -1.44 -5.47
C ARG A 364 6.27 -2.60 -4.71
N CYS A 365 4.96 -2.52 -4.49
CA CYS A 365 4.22 -3.54 -3.75
C CYS A 365 4.37 -4.92 -4.39
N PRO A 366 4.80 -5.96 -3.65
CA PRO A 366 4.90 -7.32 -4.18
C PRO A 366 3.53 -7.98 -4.42
N GLY A 367 2.48 -7.51 -3.73
CA GLY A 367 1.11 -8.02 -3.82
C GLY A 367 0.22 -7.24 -4.78
N GLU A 368 0.78 -6.58 -5.78
CA GLU A 368 -0.01 -5.82 -6.74
C GLU A 368 -0.92 -6.73 -7.57
N ASP A 369 -0.38 -7.82 -8.10
CA ASP A 369 -1.15 -8.78 -8.91
C ASP A 369 -2.29 -9.41 -8.08
N ILE A 370 -2.03 -9.78 -6.82
CA ILE A 370 -3.07 -10.25 -5.88
C ILE A 370 -4.19 -9.23 -5.66
N THR A 371 -3.88 -7.93 -5.75
CA THR A 371 -4.90 -6.88 -5.60
C THR A 371 -5.77 -6.76 -6.85
N VAL A 372 -5.26 -7.14 -8.01
CA VAL A 372 -5.97 -7.10 -9.29
C VAL A 372 -6.90 -8.31 -9.44
N GLU A 373 -6.42 -9.50 -9.06
CA GLU A 373 -7.22 -10.74 -9.00
C GLU A 373 -8.43 -10.62 -8.05
#